data_417be0f9c81f994af20aaed4bc0d0092
#
_entry.id   417be0f9c81f994af20aaed4bc0d0092
#
_cell.length_a   1.000
_cell.length_b   1.000
_cell.length_c   1.000
_cell.angle_alpha   90.00
_cell.angle_beta   90.00
_cell.angle_gamma   90.00
#
_symmetry.space_group_name_H-M   'P 1'
#
loop_
_entity.id
_entity.type
_entity.pdbx_description
1 polymer ?
#
loop_
_entity_poly.entity_id
_entity_poly.type
_entity_poly.pdbx_seq_one_letter_code
_entity_poly.pdbx_strand_id
1 'polypeptide(L)'
;MKISFLYSAIARKIVLGISALLCLFLMFSCDQKKEADTRMEHVVAVHDSVMPKMSRIGELITRLKPLADSTENGQTYQRAMEELQEANKSMMQWMQGFGDRFDYAEIMEGKELSPEKSVWLDEELIKVEEMAEKVNGSIDRAELLLEKAPPLQ
;
A
#
# COMPACT_ATOMS: atom_id res chain seq x y z
N MET A 1 8.60 -62.18 26.36
CA MET A 1 7.32 -61.42 26.47
C MET A 1 7.43 -60.03 27.05
N LYS A 2 8.55 -59.56 27.64
CA LYS A 2 8.74 -58.16 28.15
C LYS A 2 9.25 -57.17 27.12
N ILE A 3 9.95 -57.63 26.07
CA ILE A 3 10.59 -56.74 25.06
C ILE A 3 9.57 -56.10 24.11
N SER A 4 8.50 -56.83 23.71
CA SER A 4 7.44 -56.31 22.84
C SER A 4 6.59 -55.19 23.48
N PHE A 5 6.44 -55.22 24.79
CA PHE A 5 5.70 -54.22 25.54
C PHE A 5 6.48 -52.89 25.63
N LEU A 6 7.81 -52.98 25.73
CA LEU A 6 8.68 -51.79 25.77
C LEU A 6 8.73 -51.08 24.40
N TYR A 7 8.79 -51.83 23.32
CA TYR A 7 8.74 -51.27 21.96
C TYR A 7 7.43 -50.55 21.65
N SER A 8 6.31 -51.12 22.07
CA SER A 8 4.98 -50.51 21.92
C SER A 8 4.85 -49.18 22.71
N ALA A 9 5.43 -49.10 23.91
CA ALA A 9 5.39 -47.91 24.72
C ALA A 9 6.26 -46.78 24.16
N ILE A 10 7.43 -47.11 23.60
CA ILE A 10 8.34 -46.17 22.96
C ILE A 10 7.74 -45.63 21.65
N ALA A 11 7.20 -46.54 20.80
CA ALA A 11 6.54 -46.18 19.55
C ALA A 11 5.36 -45.21 19.76
N ARG A 12 4.53 -45.44 20.82
CA ARG A 12 3.41 -44.52 21.19
C ARG A 12 3.92 -43.12 21.60
N LYS A 13 5.00 -43.03 22.37
CA LYS A 13 5.57 -41.73 22.76
C LYS A 13 6.15 -40.98 21.58
N ILE A 14 6.78 -41.67 20.63
CA ILE A 14 7.32 -41.05 19.40
C ILE A 14 6.16 -40.52 18.52
N VAL A 15 5.11 -41.32 18.31
CA VAL A 15 3.94 -40.93 17.53
C VAL A 15 3.23 -39.71 18.15
N LEU A 16 3.06 -39.71 19.48
CA LEU A 16 2.49 -38.57 20.21
C LEU A 16 3.36 -37.31 20.11
N GLY A 17 4.69 -37.46 20.17
CA GLY A 17 5.63 -36.34 20.01
C GLY A 17 5.60 -35.74 18.61
N ILE A 18 5.54 -36.58 17.57
CA ILE A 18 5.44 -36.16 16.15
C ILE A 18 4.08 -35.46 15.92
N SER A 19 2.99 -36.03 16.47
CA SER A 19 1.65 -35.43 16.35
C SER A 19 1.56 -34.04 17.03
N ALA A 20 2.17 -33.89 18.21
CA ALA A 20 2.22 -32.62 18.92
C ALA A 20 3.06 -31.56 18.17
N LEU A 21 4.19 -31.99 17.57
CA LEU A 21 5.04 -31.12 16.77
C LEU A 21 4.33 -30.66 15.48
N LEU A 22 3.59 -31.56 14.83
CA LEU A 22 2.80 -31.25 13.62
C LEU A 22 1.68 -30.25 13.93
N CYS A 23 0.98 -30.39 15.07
CA CYS A 23 -0.05 -29.45 15.50
C CYS A 23 0.54 -28.05 15.79
N LEU A 24 1.76 -27.96 16.31
CA LEU A 24 2.43 -26.68 16.57
C LEU A 24 2.71 -25.90 15.26
N PHE A 25 3.11 -26.59 14.19
CA PHE A 25 3.33 -25.97 12.88
C PHE A 25 2.05 -25.43 12.24
N LEU A 26 0.90 -26.06 12.47
CA LEU A 26 -0.38 -25.61 11.90
C LEU A 26 -0.88 -24.30 12.53
N MET A 27 -0.51 -23.99 13.77
CA MET A 27 -0.92 -22.76 14.46
C MET A 27 -0.18 -21.51 13.92
N PHE A 28 1.08 -21.64 13.50
CA PHE A 28 1.83 -20.52 12.94
C PHE A 28 1.35 -20.09 11.54
N SER A 29 0.80 -21.01 10.74
CA SER A 29 0.33 -20.70 9.37
C SER A 29 -0.94 -19.83 9.35
N CYS A 30 -1.80 -19.93 10.37
CA CYS A 30 -3.06 -19.19 10.42
C CYS A 30 -2.88 -17.71 10.76
N ASP A 31 -1.83 -17.37 11.50
CA ASP A 31 -1.57 -15.99 11.95
C ASP A 31 -0.96 -15.14 10.82
N GLN A 32 -0.05 -15.73 10.03
CA GLN A 32 0.55 -15.06 8.87
C GLN A 32 -0.47 -14.70 7.78
N LYS A 33 -1.46 -15.55 7.53
CA LYS A 33 -2.50 -15.28 6.53
C LYS A 33 -3.35 -14.08 6.93
N LYS A 34 -3.77 -14.02 8.19
CA LYS A 34 -4.59 -12.92 8.72
C LYS A 34 -3.84 -11.59 8.70
N GLU A 35 -2.54 -11.60 8.95
CA GLU A 35 -1.69 -10.41 8.91
C GLU A 35 -1.48 -9.89 7.47
N ALA A 36 -1.27 -10.79 6.51
CA ALA A 36 -1.16 -10.44 5.10
C ALA A 36 -2.45 -9.85 4.54
N ASP A 37 -3.61 -10.41 4.90
CA ASP A 37 -4.93 -9.91 4.51
C ASP A 37 -5.14 -8.48 5.03
N THR A 38 -4.82 -8.20 6.29
CA THR A 38 -4.94 -6.85 6.87
C THR A 38 -4.01 -5.81 6.23
N ARG A 39 -2.81 -6.20 5.83
CA ARG A 39 -1.88 -5.32 5.12
C ARG A 39 -2.38 -4.99 3.71
N MET A 40 -2.89 -5.98 2.98
CA MET A 40 -3.48 -5.77 1.66
C MET A 40 -4.68 -4.84 1.73
N GLU A 41 -5.58 -5.06 2.68
CA GLU A 41 -6.73 -4.18 2.94
C GLU A 41 -6.28 -2.74 3.24
N HIS A 42 -5.19 -2.56 4.01
CA HIS A 42 -4.66 -1.24 4.32
C HIS A 42 -4.10 -0.55 3.07
N VAL A 43 -3.32 -1.24 2.24
CA VAL A 43 -2.79 -0.70 0.98
C VAL A 43 -3.92 -0.22 0.07
N VAL A 44 -4.96 -1.04 -0.11
CA VAL A 44 -6.13 -0.69 -0.92
C VAL A 44 -6.89 0.49 -0.30
N ALA A 45 -7.10 0.50 1.00
CA ALA A 45 -7.81 1.59 1.70
C ALA A 45 -7.08 2.93 1.57
N VAL A 46 -5.75 2.96 1.66
CA VAL A 46 -4.95 4.18 1.44
C VAL A 46 -5.12 4.68 0.01
N HIS A 47 -4.96 3.80 -0.99
CA HIS A 47 -5.21 4.14 -2.39
C HIS A 47 -6.61 4.72 -2.60
N ASP A 48 -7.64 4.05 -2.11
CA ASP A 48 -9.04 4.44 -2.28
C ASP A 48 -9.37 5.77 -1.58
N SER A 49 -8.62 6.14 -0.55
CA SER A 49 -8.77 7.42 0.14
C SER A 49 -8.30 8.61 -0.70
N VAL A 50 -7.33 8.41 -1.59
CA VAL A 50 -6.73 9.46 -2.41
C VAL A 50 -7.17 9.43 -3.87
N MET A 51 -7.60 8.28 -4.38
CA MET A 51 -8.05 8.13 -5.77
C MET A 51 -9.14 9.17 -6.20
N PRO A 52 -10.16 9.49 -5.38
CA PRO A 52 -11.15 10.52 -5.71
C PRO A 52 -10.55 11.93 -5.83
N LYS A 53 -9.39 12.18 -5.23
CA LYS A 53 -8.72 13.48 -5.25
C LYS A 53 -7.96 13.77 -6.55
N MET A 54 -7.82 12.77 -7.44
CA MET A 54 -7.10 12.94 -8.71
C MET A 54 -7.78 13.96 -9.63
N SER A 55 -9.10 14.05 -9.62
CA SER A 55 -9.84 15.11 -10.35
C SER A 55 -9.50 16.51 -9.80
N ARG A 56 -9.34 16.64 -8.47
CA ARG A 56 -8.97 17.90 -7.83
C ARG A 56 -7.61 18.40 -8.26
N ILE A 57 -6.64 17.50 -8.47
CA ILE A 57 -5.32 17.84 -9.03
C ILE A 57 -5.48 18.55 -10.39
N GLY A 58 -6.28 18.00 -11.30
CA GLY A 58 -6.54 18.60 -12.60
C GLY A 58 -7.18 19.99 -12.53
N GLU A 59 -8.15 20.17 -11.63
CA GLU A 59 -8.79 21.45 -11.37
C GLU A 59 -7.79 22.50 -10.84
N LEU A 60 -6.94 22.12 -9.87
CA LEU A 60 -5.96 23.01 -9.29
C LEU A 60 -4.90 23.45 -10.31
N ILE A 61 -4.41 22.52 -11.13
CA ILE A 61 -3.49 22.83 -12.24
C ILE A 61 -4.13 23.86 -13.18
N THR A 62 -5.40 23.68 -13.54
CA THR A 62 -6.13 24.62 -14.41
C THR A 62 -6.25 26.01 -13.79
N ARG A 63 -6.45 26.10 -12.49
CA ARG A 63 -6.56 27.38 -11.77
C ARG A 63 -5.21 28.07 -11.57
N LEU A 64 -4.14 27.32 -11.35
CA LEU A 64 -2.78 27.85 -11.18
C LEU A 64 -2.17 28.34 -12.50
N LYS A 65 -2.51 27.70 -13.61
CA LYS A 65 -1.92 27.96 -14.93
C LYS A 65 -1.92 29.44 -15.35
N PRO A 66 -3.02 30.22 -15.22
CA PRO A 66 -3.02 31.63 -15.60
C PRO A 66 -2.20 32.53 -14.65
N LEU A 67 -1.82 32.02 -13.46
CA LEU A 67 -1.03 32.75 -12.47
C LEU A 67 0.47 32.47 -12.60
N ALA A 68 0.84 31.44 -13.34
CA ALA A 68 2.23 31.02 -13.53
C ALA A 68 2.88 31.88 -14.63
N ASP A 69 3.85 32.72 -14.24
CA ASP A 69 4.63 33.56 -15.11
C ASP A 69 6.10 33.63 -14.65
N SER A 70 6.91 34.49 -15.26
CA SER A 70 8.33 34.64 -14.94
C SER A 70 8.60 35.47 -13.67
N THR A 71 7.60 36.03 -13.00
CA THR A 71 7.77 36.72 -11.75
C THR A 71 8.07 35.75 -10.61
N GLU A 72 8.58 36.24 -9.48
CA GLU A 72 8.85 35.42 -8.29
C GLU A 72 7.58 34.71 -7.79
N ASN A 73 6.45 35.42 -7.77
CA ASN A 73 5.16 34.83 -7.41
C ASN A 73 4.69 33.82 -8.47
N GLY A 74 4.82 34.16 -9.76
CA GLY A 74 4.47 33.25 -10.86
C GLY A 74 5.25 31.94 -10.86
N GLN A 75 6.53 31.99 -10.52
CA GLN A 75 7.36 30.80 -10.33
C GLN A 75 6.89 29.93 -9.15
N THR A 76 6.28 30.53 -8.12
CA THR A 76 5.70 29.75 -7.01
C THR A 76 4.46 28.97 -7.45
N TYR A 77 3.59 29.57 -8.27
CA TYR A 77 2.47 28.84 -8.89
C TYR A 77 2.95 27.76 -9.86
N GLN A 78 4.01 28.02 -10.62
CA GLN A 78 4.62 27.03 -11.50
C GLN A 78 5.11 25.81 -10.71
N ARG A 79 5.83 25.99 -9.61
CA ARG A 79 6.28 24.88 -8.74
C ARG A 79 5.12 24.08 -8.16
N ALA A 80 4.05 24.74 -7.73
CA ALA A 80 2.87 24.05 -7.22
C ALA A 80 2.19 23.19 -8.31
N MET A 81 2.16 23.65 -9.56
CA MET A 81 1.68 22.84 -10.70
C MET A 81 2.56 21.62 -10.95
N GLU A 82 3.87 21.78 -10.88
CA GLU A 82 4.83 20.67 -11.06
C GLU A 82 4.68 19.62 -9.95
N GLU A 83 4.48 20.03 -8.68
CA GLU A 83 4.19 19.15 -7.56
C GLU A 83 2.89 18.35 -7.75
N LEU A 84 1.83 18.99 -8.22
CA LEU A 84 0.56 18.34 -8.55
C LEU A 84 0.71 17.32 -9.70
N GLN A 85 1.48 17.66 -10.74
CA GLN A 85 1.75 16.76 -11.86
C GLN A 85 2.58 15.55 -11.42
N GLU A 86 3.58 15.76 -10.55
CA GLU A 86 4.39 14.67 -10.01
C GLU A 86 3.57 13.77 -9.07
N ALA A 87 2.63 14.34 -8.28
CA ALA A 87 1.70 13.56 -7.47
C ALA A 87 0.78 12.68 -8.32
N ASN A 88 0.23 13.23 -9.41
CA ASN A 88 -0.57 12.47 -10.37
C ASN A 88 0.24 11.32 -11.01
N LYS A 89 1.46 11.60 -11.44
CA LYS A 89 2.37 10.61 -12.00
C LYS A 89 2.72 9.52 -10.98
N SER A 90 2.98 9.90 -9.72
CA SER A 90 3.26 8.97 -8.63
C SER A 90 2.12 7.98 -8.41
N MET A 91 0.86 8.43 -8.42
CA MET A 91 -0.32 7.57 -8.35
C MET A 91 -0.35 6.56 -9.51
N MET A 92 -0.19 7.04 -10.75
CA MET A 92 -0.24 6.17 -11.93
C MET A 92 0.87 5.12 -11.93
N GLN A 93 2.09 5.51 -11.54
CA GLN A 93 3.24 4.61 -11.45
C GLN A 93 3.05 3.58 -10.33
N TRP A 94 2.53 4.01 -9.18
CA TRP A 94 2.24 3.09 -8.08
C TRP A 94 1.18 2.07 -8.48
N MET A 95 0.06 2.49 -9.06
CA MET A 95 -1.01 1.58 -9.53
C MET A 95 -0.47 0.53 -10.51
N GLN A 96 0.34 0.95 -11.48
CA GLN A 96 0.96 0.04 -12.43
C GLN A 96 1.87 -0.96 -11.72
N GLY A 97 2.80 -0.49 -10.89
CA GLY A 97 3.75 -1.35 -10.18
C GLY A 97 3.07 -2.32 -9.20
N PHE A 98 2.01 -1.88 -8.54
CA PHE A 98 1.19 -2.73 -7.66
C PHE A 98 0.48 -3.84 -8.45
N GLY A 99 -0.17 -3.49 -9.57
CA GLY A 99 -0.84 -4.45 -10.45
C GLY A 99 0.12 -5.43 -11.15
N ASP A 100 1.38 -5.04 -11.37
CA ASP A 100 2.41 -5.95 -11.90
C ASP A 100 2.86 -7.00 -10.83
N ARG A 101 2.70 -6.70 -9.54
CA ARG A 101 3.11 -7.56 -8.42
C ARG A 101 2.02 -8.50 -7.93
N PHE A 102 0.76 -8.03 -7.93
CA PHE A 102 -0.37 -8.75 -7.33
C PHE A 102 -1.50 -8.95 -8.33
N ASP A 103 -2.06 -10.16 -8.35
CA ASP A 103 -3.20 -10.48 -9.19
C ASP A 103 -4.54 -10.10 -8.49
N TYR A 104 -5.62 -10.08 -9.26
CA TYR A 104 -6.95 -9.72 -8.76
C TYR A 104 -7.40 -10.59 -7.57
N ALA A 105 -7.13 -11.90 -7.62
CA ALA A 105 -7.55 -12.81 -6.55
C ALA A 105 -6.77 -12.54 -5.25
N GLU A 106 -5.50 -12.13 -5.35
CA GLU A 106 -4.68 -11.75 -4.20
C GLU A 106 -5.14 -10.43 -3.58
N ILE A 107 -5.54 -9.45 -4.42
CA ILE A 107 -5.98 -8.12 -3.96
C ILE A 107 -7.40 -8.17 -3.40
N MET A 108 -8.35 -8.82 -4.11
CA MET A 108 -9.78 -8.68 -3.85
C MET A 108 -10.43 -9.91 -3.21
N GLU A 109 -9.85 -11.10 -3.37
CA GLU A 109 -10.45 -12.36 -2.92
C GLU A 109 -9.70 -13.02 -1.75
N GLY A 110 -8.64 -12.37 -1.24
CA GLY A 110 -7.84 -12.87 -0.11
C GLY A 110 -7.08 -14.17 -0.42
N LYS A 111 -6.69 -14.36 -1.69
CA LYS A 111 -5.82 -15.47 -2.07
C LYS A 111 -4.48 -15.33 -1.36
N GLU A 112 -3.98 -16.44 -0.81
CA GLU A 112 -2.75 -16.48 -0.05
C GLU A 112 -1.54 -16.03 -0.88
N LEU A 113 -0.74 -15.13 -0.31
CA LEU A 113 0.48 -14.63 -0.92
C LEU A 113 1.65 -15.61 -0.73
N SER A 114 2.51 -15.72 -1.73
CA SER A 114 3.80 -16.39 -1.55
C SER A 114 4.67 -15.62 -0.54
N PRO A 115 5.68 -16.26 0.09
CA PRO A 115 6.60 -15.57 0.99
C PRO A 115 7.28 -14.36 0.35
N GLU A 116 7.63 -14.44 -0.94
CA GLU A 116 8.20 -13.34 -1.71
C GLU A 116 7.21 -12.18 -1.86
N LYS A 117 5.97 -12.47 -2.23
CA LYS A 117 4.91 -11.47 -2.38
C LYS A 117 4.53 -10.82 -1.04
N SER A 118 4.66 -11.55 0.06
CA SER A 118 4.47 -10.99 1.40
C SER A 118 5.52 -9.90 1.71
N VAL A 119 6.77 -10.08 1.29
CA VAL A 119 7.82 -9.04 1.39
C VAL A 119 7.50 -7.85 0.48
N TRP A 120 7.06 -8.11 -0.75
CA TRP A 120 6.62 -7.04 -1.66
C TRP A 120 5.47 -6.23 -1.09
N LEU A 121 4.56 -6.86 -0.37
CA LEU A 121 3.43 -6.16 0.26
C LEU A 121 3.90 -5.18 1.34
N ASP A 122 4.95 -5.52 2.12
CA ASP A 122 5.57 -4.59 3.07
C ASP A 122 6.18 -3.36 2.38
N GLU A 123 6.81 -3.57 1.21
CA GLU A 123 7.31 -2.47 0.40
C GLU A 123 6.16 -1.59 -0.15
N GLU A 124 5.06 -2.20 -0.57
CA GLU A 124 3.92 -1.47 -1.12
C GLU A 124 3.17 -0.66 -0.06
N LEU A 125 3.14 -1.10 1.21
CA LEU A 125 2.63 -0.30 2.32
C LEU A 125 3.35 1.05 2.41
N ILE A 126 4.68 1.03 2.38
CA ILE A 126 5.49 2.26 2.45
C ILE A 126 5.21 3.14 1.22
N LYS A 127 5.24 2.55 0.03
CA LYS A 127 5.05 3.29 -1.23
C LYS A 127 3.67 3.93 -1.37
N VAL A 128 2.61 3.25 -0.93
CA VAL A 128 1.25 3.80 -0.99
C VAL A 128 1.07 4.97 -0.03
N GLU A 129 1.68 4.90 1.15
CA GLU A 129 1.65 5.98 2.13
C GLU A 129 2.44 7.20 1.61
N GLU A 130 3.64 7.01 1.06
CA GLU A 130 4.43 8.07 0.44
C GLU A 130 3.70 8.71 -0.75
N MET A 131 3.05 7.92 -1.57
CA MET A 131 2.23 8.39 -2.68
C MET A 131 1.03 9.21 -2.18
N ALA A 132 0.34 8.74 -1.14
CA ALA A 132 -0.79 9.45 -0.55
C ALA A 132 -0.37 10.78 0.09
N GLU A 133 0.79 10.83 0.74
CA GLU A 133 1.37 12.07 1.28
C GLU A 133 1.68 13.07 0.17
N LYS A 134 2.27 12.63 -0.95
CA LYS A 134 2.51 13.49 -2.12
C LYS A 134 1.22 14.07 -2.68
N VAL A 135 0.18 13.24 -2.86
CA VAL A 135 -1.13 13.68 -3.36
C VAL A 135 -1.74 14.72 -2.43
N ASN A 136 -1.88 14.39 -1.14
CA ASN A 136 -2.51 15.28 -0.17
C ASN A 136 -1.70 16.58 -0.01
N GLY A 137 -0.39 16.47 0.22
CA GLY A 137 0.47 17.63 0.43
C GLY A 137 0.54 18.58 -0.77
N SER A 138 0.53 18.06 -2.01
CA SER A 138 0.50 18.92 -3.20
C SER A 138 -0.84 19.67 -3.35
N ILE A 139 -1.95 19.01 -3.06
CA ILE A 139 -3.29 19.63 -3.06
C ILE A 139 -3.36 20.75 -2.02
N ASP A 140 -2.98 20.44 -0.77
CA ASP A 140 -3.04 21.42 0.34
C ASP A 140 -2.19 22.66 0.03
N ARG A 141 -0.97 22.48 -0.48
CA ARG A 141 -0.10 23.62 -0.86
C ARG A 141 -0.70 24.44 -1.99
N ALA A 142 -1.24 23.81 -3.01
CA ALA A 142 -1.87 24.48 -4.13
C ALA A 142 -3.11 25.29 -3.70
N GLU A 143 -3.93 24.75 -2.82
CA GLU A 143 -5.10 25.41 -2.28
C GLU A 143 -4.72 26.65 -1.45
N LEU A 144 -3.74 26.50 -0.54
CA LEU A 144 -3.22 27.63 0.25
C LEU A 144 -2.64 28.76 -0.62
N LEU A 145 -2.02 28.43 -1.75
CA LEU A 145 -1.52 29.44 -2.69
C LEU A 145 -2.67 30.16 -3.41
N LEU A 146 -3.70 29.42 -3.82
CA LEU A 146 -4.85 29.98 -4.50
C LEU A 146 -5.74 30.85 -3.60
N GLU A 147 -5.79 30.55 -2.29
CA GLU A 147 -6.49 31.41 -1.30
C GLU A 147 -5.83 32.78 -1.16
N LYS A 148 -4.51 32.87 -1.36
CA LYS A 148 -3.73 34.13 -1.27
C LYS A 148 -3.56 34.84 -2.61
N ALA A 149 -4.02 34.19 -3.71
CA ALA A 149 -3.87 34.73 -5.04
C ALA A 149 -4.76 35.99 -5.25
N PRO A 150 -4.28 37.01 -5.99
CA PRO A 150 -5.12 38.13 -6.38
C PRO A 150 -6.27 37.65 -7.28
N PRO A 151 -7.43 38.35 -7.28
CA PRO A 151 -8.50 38.00 -8.20
C PRO A 151 -8.01 38.11 -9.64
N LEU A 152 -8.34 37.10 -10.47
CA LEU A 152 -8.06 37.16 -11.90
C LEU A 152 -8.82 38.34 -12.52
N GLN A 153 -8.07 39.23 -13.17
CA GLN A 153 -8.63 40.40 -13.87
C GLN A 153 -9.24 40.00 -15.20
#